data_24d87873411c90e4c624291a93ec3299
#
_entry.id   24d87873411c90e4c624291a93ec3299
#
_cell.length_a   1.000
_cell.length_b   1.000
_cell.length_c   1.000
_cell.angle_alpha   90.00
_cell.angle_beta   90.00
_cell.angle_gamma   90.00
#
_symmetry.space_group_name_H-M   'P 1'
#
loop_
_entity.id
_entity.type
_entity.pdbx_description
1 polymer ?
#
loop_
_entity_poly.entity_id
_entity_poly.type
_entity_poly.pdbx_seq_one_letter_code
_entity_poly.pdbx_strand_id
1 'polypeptide(L)'
;MDIQKESLVQHDENQTVYDSVYAHQEVSVVVNDDGTPDVTVVNKTKAMTQETKVYKRRWYVLLVFSFVAMMQGGLWNTWGPIAASSEEAFDWTDGDIALYANWGPIAYLIATFPFAWLIDTKGLRSATLIAAVMVATGAGVRCITDNPDYIKWTVNIGQLLNGLAGPVAMGVPPALSARWFPVNERTTATAISSILNSLGVGISFIIGPYFVPDKQDTGNATAYNSRNVKFWMICLTYGVSLGVYNCWQSVLDVILKPHGISEDEAGWLGFYSLVAGCIITLAVAKFADVFAKHMRLFLLILYIGGCGSLVWFTFLLLGTIHSSTVQLYMSIILLSMFLGSTSPLYFEMACEATYPVAEGVTNLVLTLVNNIGGLIFLVVQMVPHIGTKWENWCLLGAIAACIPVLVFLKENYNRLEIDETEINVDSN
;
A
#
# COMPACT_ATOMS: atom_id res chain seq x y z
N MET A 1 6.35 27.56 -57.89
CA MET A 1 5.14 28.33 -57.47
C MET A 1 4.60 27.62 -56.29
N ASP A 2 5.05 28.07 -55.12
CA ASP A 2 4.87 27.43 -53.83
C ASP A 2 3.47 27.70 -53.30
N ILE A 3 2.86 26.70 -52.69
CA ILE A 3 1.73 26.89 -51.78
C ILE A 3 2.09 26.16 -50.50
N GLN A 4 2.55 26.93 -49.52
CA GLN A 4 2.60 26.53 -48.12
C GLN A 4 1.17 26.19 -47.63
N LYS A 5 1.03 25.05 -47.03
CA LYS A 5 -0.08 24.75 -46.10
C LYS A 5 0.51 24.71 -44.70
N GLU A 6 0.37 25.79 -43.98
CA GLU A 6 0.43 25.81 -42.52
C GLU A 6 -0.79 25.07 -42.00
N SER A 7 -0.57 23.92 -41.39
CA SER A 7 -1.54 23.27 -40.51
C SER A 7 -1.22 23.70 -39.09
N LEU A 8 -2.07 24.53 -38.51
CA LEU A 8 -2.12 24.85 -37.10
C LEU A 8 -2.41 23.54 -36.32
N VAL A 9 -1.39 22.98 -35.73
CA VAL A 9 -1.53 21.94 -34.73
C VAL A 9 -1.71 22.65 -33.40
N GLN A 10 -2.94 22.67 -32.95
CA GLN A 10 -3.31 23.10 -31.60
C GLN A 10 -2.78 22.04 -30.65
N HIS A 11 -1.70 22.33 -29.93
CA HIS A 11 -1.15 21.46 -28.91
C HIS A 11 -2.10 21.40 -27.73
N ASP A 12 -2.79 20.28 -27.59
CA ASP A 12 -3.48 19.91 -26.37
C ASP A 12 -2.45 19.41 -25.34
N GLU A 13 -2.21 20.21 -24.30
CA GLU A 13 -1.17 19.96 -23.28
C GLU A 13 -1.45 18.72 -22.39
N ASN A 14 -2.46 17.93 -22.69
CA ASN A 14 -2.88 16.77 -21.89
C ASN A 14 -2.52 15.40 -22.48
N GLN A 15 -1.84 15.35 -23.64
CA GLN A 15 -1.48 14.09 -24.30
C GLN A 15 0.02 13.84 -24.21
N THR A 16 0.49 13.56 -23.01
CA THR A 16 1.88 13.18 -22.77
C THR A 16 1.99 11.81 -22.12
N VAL A 17 2.84 11.01 -22.76
CA VAL A 17 3.57 9.88 -22.18
C VAL A 17 2.78 8.56 -22.06
N TYR A 18 2.27 8.10 -23.20
CA TYR A 18 2.24 6.67 -23.53
C TYR A 18 2.59 6.49 -25.01
N ASP A 19 3.67 7.09 -25.46
CA ASP A 19 4.29 6.63 -26.70
C ASP A 19 5.11 5.38 -26.34
N SER A 20 4.54 4.24 -26.68
CA SER A 20 5.20 2.96 -26.73
C SER A 20 6.53 3.08 -27.46
N VAL A 21 7.54 2.42 -26.93
CA VAL A 21 8.82 2.20 -27.61
C VAL A 21 8.56 1.42 -28.89
N TYR A 22 8.25 2.10 -29.97
CA TYR A 22 8.32 1.51 -31.30
C TYR A 22 9.78 1.58 -31.74
N ALA A 23 10.43 0.41 -31.74
CA ALA A 23 11.72 0.26 -32.39
C ALA A 23 11.52 0.50 -33.90
N HIS A 24 11.85 1.68 -34.39
CA HIS A 24 12.00 1.90 -35.81
C HIS A 24 13.29 1.21 -36.26
N GLN A 25 13.18 0.08 -36.95
CA GLN A 25 14.28 -0.53 -37.68
C GLN A 25 14.57 0.32 -38.91
N GLU A 26 15.62 1.11 -38.87
CA GLU A 26 16.19 1.70 -40.09
C GLU A 26 17.10 0.65 -40.75
N VAL A 27 16.67 0.14 -41.90
CA VAL A 27 17.48 -0.72 -42.74
C VAL A 27 18.30 0.18 -43.65
N SER A 28 19.60 0.31 -43.40
CA SER A 28 20.53 0.96 -44.35
C SER A 28 21.14 -0.10 -45.24
N VAL A 29 20.91 0.04 -46.52
CA VAL A 29 21.55 -0.77 -47.56
C VAL A 29 22.78 -0.01 -48.05
N VAL A 30 23.95 -0.50 -47.75
CA VAL A 30 25.21 -0.02 -48.31
C VAL A 30 25.57 -0.93 -49.47
N VAL A 31 25.77 -0.35 -50.66
CA VAL A 31 26.23 -1.09 -51.85
C VAL A 31 27.75 -1.02 -51.87
N ASN A 32 28.41 -2.16 -51.78
CA ASN A 32 29.85 -2.28 -51.85
C ASN A 32 30.37 -1.96 -53.28
N ASP A 33 31.65 -1.68 -53.45
CA ASP A 33 32.28 -1.34 -54.74
C ASP A 33 32.19 -2.48 -55.78
N ASP A 34 31.86 -3.69 -55.35
CA ASP A 34 31.62 -4.88 -56.17
C ASP A 34 30.13 -5.04 -56.60
N GLY A 35 29.26 -4.10 -56.23
CA GLY A 35 27.84 -4.12 -56.59
C GLY A 35 26.98 -5.04 -55.72
N THR A 36 27.54 -5.66 -54.67
CA THR A 36 26.76 -6.50 -53.74
C THR A 36 26.11 -5.65 -52.62
N PRO A 37 24.80 -5.80 -52.37
CA PRO A 37 24.13 -5.11 -51.26
C PRO A 37 24.51 -5.73 -49.93
N ASP A 38 25.19 -5.02 -49.07
CA ASP A 38 25.38 -5.38 -47.70
C ASP A 38 24.24 -4.75 -46.84
N VAL A 39 23.41 -5.60 -46.27
CA VAL A 39 22.25 -5.18 -45.45
C VAL A 39 22.67 -5.15 -44.01
N THR A 40 23.19 -4.03 -43.56
CA THR A 40 23.43 -3.81 -42.13
C THR A 40 22.16 -3.31 -41.47
N VAL A 41 21.55 -4.17 -40.63
CA VAL A 41 20.47 -3.76 -39.73
C VAL A 41 21.10 -3.01 -38.57
N VAL A 42 21.17 -1.69 -38.68
CA VAL A 42 21.58 -0.85 -37.55
C VAL A 42 20.36 -0.65 -36.64
N ASN A 43 20.29 -1.41 -35.61
CA ASN A 43 19.37 -1.13 -34.50
C ASN A 43 19.83 0.17 -33.80
N LYS A 44 19.52 1.32 -34.38
CA LYS A 44 19.55 2.57 -33.64
C LYS A 44 18.36 2.63 -32.73
N THR A 45 18.44 1.96 -31.60
CA THR A 45 17.62 2.30 -30.46
C THR A 45 18.04 3.71 -30.03
N LYS A 46 17.42 4.71 -30.62
CA LYS A 46 17.56 6.07 -30.13
C LYS A 46 16.85 6.11 -28.80
N ALA A 47 17.54 5.73 -27.74
CA ALA A 47 17.08 5.99 -26.39
C ALA A 47 16.85 7.51 -26.36
N MET A 48 15.58 7.91 -26.42
CA MET A 48 15.21 9.28 -26.08
C MET A 48 15.42 9.38 -24.56
N THR A 49 16.64 9.72 -24.17
CA THR A 49 16.91 10.25 -22.84
C THR A 49 16.04 11.49 -22.68
N GLN A 50 14.80 11.26 -22.27
CA GLN A 50 14.00 12.33 -21.70
C GLN A 50 14.71 12.69 -20.40
N GLU A 51 15.55 13.74 -20.43
CA GLU A 51 15.99 14.40 -19.21
C GLU A 51 14.74 14.71 -18.42
N THR A 52 14.46 13.90 -17.42
CA THR A 52 13.29 14.08 -16.54
C THR A 52 13.50 15.38 -15.80
N LYS A 53 12.90 16.44 -16.32
CA LYS A 53 12.99 17.79 -15.75
C LYS A 53 12.43 17.76 -14.36
N VAL A 54 13.30 17.66 -13.36
CA VAL A 54 12.94 17.50 -11.97
C VAL A 54 12.42 18.83 -11.41
N TYR A 55 11.12 18.97 -11.26
CA TYR A 55 10.51 20.17 -10.74
C TYR A 55 10.44 20.14 -9.20
N LYS A 56 10.79 21.24 -8.52
CA LYS A 56 10.61 21.38 -7.06
C LYS A 56 9.14 21.18 -6.63
N ARG A 57 8.20 21.42 -7.53
CA ARG A 57 6.75 21.22 -7.33
C ARG A 57 6.37 19.76 -7.02
N ARG A 58 7.24 18.78 -7.31
CA ARG A 58 7.03 17.35 -6.99
C ARG A 58 6.73 17.10 -5.51
N TRP A 59 7.47 17.78 -4.64
CA TRP A 59 7.28 17.65 -3.18
C TRP A 59 5.93 18.16 -2.71
N TYR A 60 5.44 19.24 -3.30
CA TYR A 60 4.09 19.74 -3.03
C TYR A 60 3.03 18.74 -3.45
N VAL A 61 3.14 18.15 -4.65
CA VAL A 61 2.20 17.13 -5.15
C VAL A 61 2.21 15.90 -4.24
N LEU A 62 3.40 15.43 -3.86
CA LEU A 62 3.56 14.31 -2.93
C LEU A 62 2.88 14.62 -1.57
N LEU A 63 3.13 15.80 -1.02
CA LEU A 63 2.59 16.19 0.29
C LEU A 63 1.06 16.26 0.26
N VAL A 64 0.47 16.88 -0.75
CA VAL A 64 -0.99 16.99 -0.90
C VAL A 64 -1.62 15.61 -1.06
N PHE A 65 -1.05 14.75 -1.93
CA PHE A 65 -1.52 13.38 -2.11
C PHE A 65 -1.44 12.58 -0.81
N SER A 66 -0.30 12.64 -0.14
CA SER A 66 -0.05 11.92 1.12
C SER A 66 -0.96 12.40 2.24
N PHE A 67 -1.32 13.69 2.25
CA PHE A 67 -2.31 14.23 3.19
C PHE A 67 -3.71 13.64 2.95
N VAL A 68 -4.14 13.52 1.69
CA VAL A 68 -5.41 12.86 1.35
C VAL A 68 -5.38 11.38 1.76
N ALA A 69 -4.27 10.68 1.52
CA ALA A 69 -4.10 9.30 1.95
C ALA A 69 -4.12 9.18 3.48
N MET A 70 -3.50 10.11 4.22
CA MET A 70 -3.54 10.17 5.68
C MET A 70 -4.96 10.36 6.21
N MET A 71 -5.72 11.28 5.60
CA MET A 71 -7.13 11.48 5.96
C MET A 71 -7.97 10.23 5.69
N GLN A 72 -7.75 9.56 4.56
CA GLN A 72 -8.44 8.33 4.21
C GLN A 72 -8.15 7.23 5.25
N GLY A 73 -6.90 7.01 5.65
CA GLY A 73 -6.50 6.06 6.67
C GLY A 73 -7.09 6.37 8.06
N GLY A 74 -7.04 7.63 8.49
CA GLY A 74 -7.61 8.07 9.76
C GLY A 74 -9.13 7.91 9.83
N LEU A 75 -9.83 8.33 8.77
CA LEU A 75 -11.28 8.17 8.68
C LEU A 75 -11.71 6.71 8.58
N TRP A 76 -10.88 5.87 7.99
CA TRP A 76 -11.12 4.45 7.92
C TRP A 76 -11.08 3.80 9.31
N ASN A 77 -10.10 4.12 10.15
CA ASN A 77 -9.93 3.59 11.50
C ASN A 77 -10.64 4.42 12.59
N THR A 78 -11.60 5.29 12.23
CA THR A 78 -12.28 6.17 13.20
C THR A 78 -13.01 5.38 14.29
N TRP A 79 -13.70 4.30 13.92
CA TRP A 79 -14.53 3.52 14.84
C TRP A 79 -13.74 2.51 15.66
N GLY A 80 -12.47 2.29 15.28
CA GLY A 80 -11.53 1.48 15.96
C GLY A 80 -11.37 1.81 17.42
N PRO A 81 -10.77 2.90 17.68
CA PRO A 81 -10.44 3.31 19.03
C PRO A 81 -11.63 3.66 19.91
N ILE A 82 -12.87 3.61 19.43
CA ILE A 82 -14.08 4.06 20.17
C ILE A 82 -15.27 3.08 20.09
N ALA A 83 -15.03 1.79 19.77
CA ALA A 83 -16.14 0.85 19.56
C ALA A 83 -16.99 0.65 20.76
N ALA A 84 -16.43 0.29 21.89
CA ALA A 84 -17.25 0.01 23.05
C ALA A 84 -17.91 1.27 23.63
N SER A 85 -17.35 2.50 23.43
CA SER A 85 -18.11 3.74 23.69
C SER A 85 -19.26 3.90 22.69
N SER A 86 -19.05 3.48 21.44
CA SER A 86 -20.10 3.48 20.42
C SER A 86 -21.16 2.42 20.67
N GLU A 87 -20.78 1.23 21.15
CA GLU A 87 -21.69 0.18 21.61
C GLU A 87 -22.58 0.68 22.73
N GLU A 88 -22.00 1.30 23.74
CA GLU A 88 -22.75 1.84 24.88
C GLU A 88 -23.64 3.04 24.49
N ALA A 89 -23.16 3.93 23.60
CA ALA A 89 -23.88 5.14 23.24
C ALA A 89 -25.02 4.89 22.25
N PHE A 90 -24.86 3.90 21.34
CA PHE A 90 -25.78 3.69 20.21
C PHE A 90 -26.40 2.29 20.18
N ASP A 91 -26.17 1.46 21.21
CA ASP A 91 -26.62 0.06 21.29
C ASP A 91 -26.16 -0.76 20.04
N TRP A 92 -24.90 -0.56 19.65
CA TRP A 92 -24.28 -1.29 18.55
C TRP A 92 -23.74 -2.62 19.04
N THR A 93 -23.64 -3.58 18.13
CA THR A 93 -23.04 -4.89 18.40
C THR A 93 -21.63 -4.95 17.83
N ASP A 94 -20.80 -5.88 18.33
CA ASP A 94 -19.49 -6.22 17.74
C ASP A 94 -19.61 -6.46 16.21
N GLY A 95 -20.75 -7.04 15.79
CA GLY A 95 -21.06 -7.27 14.37
C GLY A 95 -21.27 -5.99 13.56
N ASP A 96 -21.89 -4.95 14.15
CA ASP A 96 -22.07 -3.64 13.49
C ASP A 96 -20.70 -2.99 13.27
N ILE A 97 -19.84 -3.03 14.29
CA ILE A 97 -18.51 -2.44 14.25
C ILE A 97 -17.61 -3.18 13.27
N ALA A 98 -17.64 -4.51 13.28
CA ALA A 98 -16.95 -5.33 12.30
C ALA A 98 -17.45 -5.06 10.87
N LEU A 99 -18.74 -4.75 10.66
CA LEU A 99 -19.27 -4.34 9.37
C LEU A 99 -18.71 -3.01 8.91
N TYR A 100 -18.62 -2.01 9.82
CA TYR A 100 -18.00 -0.71 9.49
C TYR A 100 -16.55 -0.87 9.07
N ALA A 101 -15.84 -1.79 9.72
CA ALA A 101 -14.52 -2.24 9.32
C ALA A 101 -14.50 -2.82 7.90
N ASN A 102 -15.36 -3.75 7.62
CA ASN A 102 -15.41 -4.50 6.37
C ASN A 102 -15.85 -3.68 5.16
N TRP A 103 -16.52 -2.54 5.33
CA TRP A 103 -16.84 -1.65 4.21
C TRP A 103 -15.62 -1.17 3.46
N GLY A 104 -14.49 -0.97 4.14
CA GLY A 104 -13.22 -0.67 3.47
C GLY A 104 -12.87 -1.71 2.41
N PRO A 105 -12.59 -3.00 2.78
CA PRO A 105 -12.31 -4.09 1.84
C PRO A 105 -13.35 -4.26 0.74
N ILE A 106 -14.62 -4.29 1.11
CA ILE A 106 -15.72 -4.50 0.15
C ILE A 106 -15.74 -3.39 -0.89
N ALA A 107 -15.70 -2.14 -0.45
CA ALA A 107 -15.74 -0.98 -1.33
C ALA A 107 -14.49 -0.89 -2.22
N TYR A 108 -13.34 -1.23 -1.67
CA TYR A 108 -12.12 -1.26 -2.44
C TYR A 108 -12.15 -2.32 -3.55
N LEU A 109 -12.63 -3.54 -3.29
CA LEU A 109 -12.81 -4.57 -4.33
C LEU A 109 -13.63 -4.03 -5.50
N ILE A 110 -14.73 -3.33 -5.20
CA ILE A 110 -15.63 -2.74 -6.20
C ILE A 110 -14.92 -1.59 -6.95
N ALA A 111 -14.21 -0.73 -6.22
CA ALA A 111 -13.63 0.49 -6.76
C ALA A 111 -12.32 0.29 -7.52
N THR A 112 -11.62 -0.81 -7.29
CA THR A 112 -10.31 -1.07 -7.91
C THR A 112 -10.36 -1.01 -9.44
N PHE A 113 -11.29 -1.71 -10.07
CA PHE A 113 -11.39 -1.74 -11.53
C PHE A 113 -11.75 -0.38 -12.14
N PRO A 114 -12.81 0.33 -11.65
CA PRO A 114 -13.10 1.67 -12.11
C PRO A 114 -11.94 2.65 -11.93
N PHE A 115 -11.23 2.59 -10.80
CA PHE A 115 -10.09 3.49 -10.58
C PHE A 115 -8.86 3.11 -11.40
N ALA A 116 -8.57 1.82 -11.62
CA ALA A 116 -7.53 1.41 -12.55
C ALA A 116 -7.79 1.96 -13.94
N TRP A 117 -9.00 1.76 -14.48
CA TRP A 117 -9.40 2.33 -15.77
C TRP A 117 -9.34 3.87 -15.79
N LEU A 118 -9.75 4.52 -14.71
CA LEU A 118 -9.72 5.98 -14.60
C LEU A 118 -8.30 6.54 -14.61
N ILE A 119 -7.37 5.87 -13.92
CA ILE A 119 -5.95 6.24 -13.89
C ILE A 119 -5.34 6.14 -15.28
N ASP A 120 -5.66 5.07 -16.02
CA ASP A 120 -5.11 4.86 -17.36
C ASP A 120 -5.70 5.84 -18.37
N THR A 121 -7.02 6.11 -18.33
CA THR A 121 -7.71 6.91 -19.36
C THR A 121 -7.74 8.40 -19.07
N LYS A 122 -7.92 8.80 -17.82
CA LYS A 122 -8.07 10.22 -17.38
C LYS A 122 -6.90 10.73 -16.56
N GLY A 123 -5.99 9.85 -16.22
CA GLY A 123 -4.77 10.15 -15.49
C GLY A 123 -4.94 10.29 -13.98
N LEU A 124 -3.80 10.35 -13.32
CA LEU A 124 -3.64 10.33 -11.87
C LEU A 124 -4.38 11.48 -11.15
N ARG A 125 -4.37 12.69 -11.76
CA ARG A 125 -5.02 13.88 -11.18
C ARG A 125 -6.51 13.68 -10.99
N SER A 126 -7.19 13.17 -12.00
CA SER A 126 -8.65 12.95 -11.95
C SER A 126 -9.02 11.91 -10.92
N ALA A 127 -8.27 10.79 -10.85
CA ALA A 127 -8.47 9.75 -9.85
C ALA A 127 -8.28 10.27 -8.42
N THR A 128 -7.21 11.03 -8.17
CA THR A 128 -6.93 11.61 -6.85
C THR A 128 -7.98 12.64 -6.43
N LEU A 129 -8.47 13.47 -7.36
CA LEU A 129 -9.52 14.45 -7.05
C LEU A 129 -10.84 13.76 -6.68
N ILE A 130 -11.24 12.73 -7.43
CA ILE A 130 -12.45 11.95 -7.14
C ILE A 130 -12.31 11.25 -5.79
N ALA A 131 -11.17 10.62 -5.51
CA ALA A 131 -10.92 9.99 -4.21
C ALA A 131 -10.99 11.01 -3.07
N ALA A 132 -10.38 12.19 -3.22
CA ALA A 132 -10.43 13.24 -2.21
C ALA A 132 -11.87 13.73 -1.95
N VAL A 133 -12.68 13.87 -2.99
CA VAL A 133 -14.11 14.21 -2.86
C VAL A 133 -14.86 13.10 -2.14
N MET A 134 -14.60 11.83 -2.45
CA MET A 134 -15.24 10.69 -1.77
C MET A 134 -14.88 10.65 -0.28
N VAL A 135 -13.60 10.85 0.06
CA VAL A 135 -13.14 10.93 1.46
C VAL A 135 -13.84 12.06 2.21
N ALA A 136 -13.85 13.27 1.62
CA ALA A 136 -14.48 14.44 2.23
C ALA A 136 -16.01 14.26 2.39
N THR A 137 -16.68 13.74 1.37
CA THR A 137 -18.12 13.47 1.40
C THR A 137 -18.43 12.38 2.41
N GLY A 138 -17.63 11.30 2.45
CA GLY A 138 -17.79 10.22 3.41
C GLY A 138 -17.63 10.70 4.85
N ALA A 139 -16.67 11.60 5.12
CA ALA A 139 -16.54 12.23 6.42
C ALA A 139 -17.77 13.11 6.75
N GLY A 140 -18.23 13.95 5.80
CA GLY A 140 -19.38 14.82 5.98
C GLY A 140 -20.68 14.06 6.27
N VAL A 141 -20.92 12.95 5.57
CA VAL A 141 -22.13 12.13 5.75
C VAL A 141 -22.20 11.58 7.18
N ARG A 142 -21.07 11.21 7.80
CA ARG A 142 -21.04 10.74 9.20
C ARG A 142 -21.40 11.82 10.22
N CYS A 143 -21.29 13.09 9.87
CA CYS A 143 -21.58 14.23 10.74
C CYS A 143 -23.02 14.76 10.58
N ILE A 144 -23.86 14.11 9.77
CA ILE A 144 -25.22 14.62 9.46
C ILE A 144 -26.15 14.44 10.67
N THR A 145 -26.02 13.35 11.40
CA THR A 145 -26.92 13.02 12.52
C THR A 145 -26.22 12.20 13.60
N ASP A 146 -26.66 12.43 14.83
CA ASP A 146 -26.32 11.66 16.03
C ASP A 146 -27.53 10.81 16.52
N ASN A 147 -28.66 10.83 15.79
CA ASN A 147 -29.84 10.07 16.14
C ASN A 147 -29.59 8.55 15.97
N PRO A 148 -29.80 7.72 17.02
CA PRO A 148 -29.55 6.28 17.01
C PRO A 148 -30.25 5.53 15.85
N ASP A 149 -31.39 5.99 15.39
CA ASP A 149 -32.15 5.33 14.31
C ASP A 149 -31.50 5.49 12.94
N TYR A 150 -30.77 6.59 12.71
CA TYR A 150 -30.20 6.94 11.41
C TYR A 150 -28.68 6.87 11.38
N ILE A 151 -27.99 6.95 12.51
CA ILE A 151 -26.52 7.01 12.57
C ILE A 151 -25.87 5.76 11.96
N LYS A 152 -26.46 4.58 12.12
CA LYS A 152 -25.98 3.35 11.47
C LYS A 152 -25.92 3.48 9.96
N TRP A 153 -26.91 4.12 9.34
CA TRP A 153 -26.96 4.33 7.89
C TRP A 153 -25.92 5.34 7.42
N THR A 154 -25.77 6.47 8.13
CA THR A 154 -24.80 7.51 7.76
C THR A 154 -23.37 7.03 7.93
N VAL A 155 -23.09 6.24 8.97
CA VAL A 155 -21.77 5.61 9.17
C VAL A 155 -21.48 4.60 8.08
N ASN A 156 -22.40 3.70 7.74
CA ASN A 156 -22.22 2.72 6.65
C ASN A 156 -21.93 3.41 5.32
N ILE A 157 -22.72 4.43 4.95
CA ILE A 157 -22.49 5.19 3.72
C ILE A 157 -21.14 5.92 3.74
N GLY A 158 -20.81 6.52 4.88
CA GLY A 158 -19.52 7.21 5.05
C GLY A 158 -18.33 6.26 4.95
N GLN A 159 -18.41 5.06 5.52
CA GLN A 159 -17.37 4.03 5.41
C GLN A 159 -17.26 3.49 3.98
N LEU A 160 -18.41 3.26 3.32
CA LEU A 160 -18.43 2.85 1.92
C LEU A 160 -17.71 3.87 1.03
N LEU A 161 -18.05 5.16 1.15
CA LEU A 161 -17.43 6.22 0.36
C LEU A 161 -15.91 6.34 0.64
N ASN A 162 -15.52 6.23 1.89
CA ASN A 162 -14.11 6.23 2.26
C ASN A 162 -13.37 5.00 1.72
N GLY A 163 -13.98 3.83 1.77
CA GLY A 163 -13.44 2.58 1.21
C GLY A 163 -13.29 2.63 -0.32
N LEU A 164 -14.26 3.25 -1.04
CA LEU A 164 -14.17 3.46 -2.48
C LEU A 164 -12.95 4.32 -2.88
N ALA A 165 -12.48 5.22 -2.01
CA ALA A 165 -11.26 5.99 -2.23
C ALA A 165 -9.97 5.20 -1.94
N GLY A 166 -10.07 4.04 -1.27
CA GLY A 166 -8.94 3.21 -0.85
C GLY A 166 -7.96 2.85 -1.96
N PRO A 167 -8.40 2.38 -3.14
CA PRO A 167 -7.50 2.05 -4.26
C PRO A 167 -6.57 3.19 -4.66
N VAL A 168 -7.03 4.42 -4.57
CA VAL A 168 -6.18 5.59 -4.89
C VAL A 168 -5.21 5.88 -3.75
N ALA A 169 -5.68 5.89 -2.51
CA ALA A 169 -4.83 6.21 -1.36
C ALA A 169 -3.69 5.20 -1.15
N MET A 170 -3.94 3.92 -1.40
CA MET A 170 -3.01 2.82 -1.10
C MET A 170 -2.27 2.28 -2.34
N GLY A 171 -2.91 2.28 -3.51
CA GLY A 171 -2.35 1.67 -4.72
C GLY A 171 -1.65 2.63 -5.67
N VAL A 172 -1.88 3.94 -5.55
CA VAL A 172 -1.34 4.96 -6.45
C VAL A 172 0.04 5.53 -6.06
N PRO A 173 0.54 5.45 -4.81
CA PRO A 173 1.84 6.02 -4.45
C PRO A 173 3.00 5.67 -5.40
N PRO A 174 3.18 4.41 -5.85
CA PRO A 174 4.25 4.10 -6.82
C PRO A 174 4.06 4.76 -8.18
N ALA A 175 2.83 4.83 -8.68
CA ALA A 175 2.55 5.49 -9.96
C ALA A 175 2.76 7.01 -9.89
N LEU A 176 2.50 7.63 -8.73
CA LEU A 176 2.80 9.03 -8.48
C LEU A 176 4.31 9.26 -8.42
N SER A 177 5.03 8.41 -7.72
CA SER A 177 6.49 8.51 -7.58
C SER A 177 7.18 8.32 -8.93
N ALA A 178 6.76 7.35 -9.75
CA ALA A 178 7.31 7.11 -11.07
C ALA A 178 7.15 8.31 -12.02
N ARG A 179 6.05 9.06 -11.90
CA ARG A 179 5.77 10.25 -12.75
C ARG A 179 6.48 11.53 -12.31
N TRP A 180 6.75 11.69 -11.03
CA TRP A 180 7.24 12.96 -10.47
C TRP A 180 8.66 12.91 -9.94
N PHE A 181 9.18 11.71 -9.65
CA PHE A 181 10.48 11.54 -9.02
C PHE A 181 11.46 10.77 -9.91
N PRO A 182 12.75 11.13 -9.89
CA PRO A 182 13.80 10.37 -10.56
C PRO A 182 13.94 8.99 -9.93
N VAL A 183 14.50 8.02 -10.66
CA VAL A 183 14.61 6.61 -10.26
C VAL A 183 15.16 6.41 -8.84
N ASN A 184 16.19 7.17 -8.48
CA ASN A 184 16.86 7.12 -7.19
C ASN A 184 16.06 7.70 -5.99
N GLU A 185 14.87 8.27 -6.22
CA GLU A 185 14.02 8.84 -5.18
C GLU A 185 12.60 8.23 -5.15
N ARG A 186 12.26 7.36 -6.10
CA ARG A 186 10.90 6.79 -6.25
C ARG A 186 10.45 6.01 -5.02
N THR A 187 11.29 5.09 -4.55
CA THR A 187 10.98 4.25 -3.38
C THR A 187 10.76 5.10 -2.13
N THR A 188 11.59 6.12 -1.93
CA THR A 188 11.45 7.06 -0.81
C THR A 188 10.14 7.86 -0.90
N ALA A 189 9.76 8.35 -2.09
CA ALA A 189 8.51 9.07 -2.29
C ALA A 189 7.28 8.16 -2.07
N THR A 190 7.33 6.92 -2.55
CA THR A 190 6.31 5.89 -2.28
C THR A 190 6.18 5.60 -0.79
N ALA A 191 7.30 5.42 -0.10
CA ALA A 191 7.33 5.17 1.34
C ALA A 191 6.72 6.33 2.13
N ILE A 192 7.02 7.59 1.80
CA ILE A 192 6.43 8.77 2.44
C ILE A 192 4.90 8.75 2.35
N SER A 193 4.34 8.46 1.17
CA SER A 193 2.88 8.39 1.00
C SER A 193 2.25 7.27 1.82
N SER A 194 2.86 6.08 1.83
CA SER A 194 2.38 4.91 2.58
C SER A 194 2.47 5.14 4.09
N ILE A 195 3.56 5.75 4.56
CA ILE A 195 3.75 6.12 5.96
C ILE A 195 2.70 7.12 6.42
N LEU A 196 2.41 8.16 5.62
CA LEU A 196 1.40 9.14 5.99
C LEU A 196 0.00 8.55 6.03
N ASN A 197 -0.34 7.58 5.17
CA ASN A 197 -1.58 6.82 5.30
C ASN A 197 -1.63 6.04 6.63
N SER A 198 -0.56 5.29 6.96
CA SER A 198 -0.45 4.56 8.22
C SER A 198 -0.44 5.49 9.44
N LEU A 199 0.17 6.67 9.33
CA LEU A 199 0.15 7.68 10.39
C LEU A 199 -1.28 8.20 10.62
N GLY A 200 -2.09 8.34 9.58
CA GLY A 200 -3.52 8.64 9.70
C GLY A 200 -4.26 7.61 10.57
N VAL A 201 -4.03 6.32 10.30
CA VAL A 201 -4.52 5.23 11.15
C VAL A 201 -4.00 5.36 12.58
N GLY A 202 -2.70 5.62 12.77
CA GLY A 202 -2.11 5.82 14.09
C GLY A 202 -2.70 7.00 14.86
N ILE A 203 -2.94 8.11 14.20
CA ILE A 203 -3.55 9.31 14.79
C ILE A 203 -4.97 9.02 15.28
N SER A 204 -5.74 8.16 14.59
CA SER A 204 -7.09 7.80 15.03
C SER A 204 -7.11 7.08 16.38
N PHE A 205 -6.07 6.30 16.72
CA PHE A 205 -5.93 5.66 18.04
C PHE A 205 -5.70 6.66 19.19
N ILE A 206 -5.23 7.87 18.91
CA ILE A 206 -5.07 8.92 19.92
C ILE A 206 -6.31 9.78 19.97
N ILE A 207 -6.78 10.23 18.80
CA ILE A 207 -7.90 11.17 18.70
C ILE A 207 -9.20 10.51 19.19
N GLY A 208 -9.45 9.25 18.82
CA GLY A 208 -10.65 8.54 19.24
C GLY A 208 -10.82 8.54 20.75
N PRO A 209 -9.96 7.88 21.54
CA PRO A 209 -10.08 7.81 23.00
C PRO A 209 -9.94 9.17 23.69
N TYR A 210 -9.22 10.13 23.11
CA TYR A 210 -9.08 11.47 23.68
C TYR A 210 -10.39 12.28 23.67
N PHE A 211 -11.17 12.18 22.58
CA PHE A 211 -12.44 12.89 22.45
C PHE A 211 -13.65 12.07 22.91
N VAL A 212 -13.53 10.75 22.89
CA VAL A 212 -14.59 9.82 23.33
C VAL A 212 -14.00 8.92 24.41
N PRO A 213 -14.16 9.27 25.69
CA PRO A 213 -13.63 8.46 26.77
C PRO A 213 -14.33 7.11 26.81
N ASP A 214 -13.54 6.06 26.73
CA ASP A 214 -13.83 4.64 26.78
C ASP A 214 -14.62 4.02 25.62
N LYS A 215 -13.97 3.04 24.99
CA LYS A 215 -14.38 1.91 24.13
C LYS A 215 -14.34 2.05 22.58
N GLN A 216 -13.96 1.15 21.82
CA GLN A 216 -13.20 0.78 20.62
C GLN A 216 -13.93 0.48 19.27
N ASP A 217 -13.46 0.27 18.14
CA ASP A 217 -12.60 -0.35 17.15
C ASP A 217 -13.02 -0.46 15.66
N THR A 218 -12.16 -0.66 14.64
CA THR A 218 -12.40 -1.12 13.26
C THR A 218 -11.43 -1.17 12.14
N GLY A 219 -11.63 -1.59 10.93
CA GLY A 219 -10.98 -1.92 9.86
C GLY A 219 -10.97 -2.00 8.39
N ASN A 220 -10.61 -1.99 7.29
CA ASN A 220 -9.93 -2.47 6.07
C ASN A 220 -10.33 -2.44 4.58
N ALA A 221 -9.49 -2.86 3.64
CA ALA A 221 -9.35 -2.71 2.24
C ALA A 221 -8.74 -3.55 1.12
N THR A 222 -8.31 -3.70 -0.11
CA THR A 222 -8.09 -4.54 -1.27
C THR A 222 -7.40 -4.40 -2.60
N ALA A 223 -7.08 -5.13 -3.66
CA ALA A 223 -6.75 -5.15 -5.04
C ALA A 223 -6.36 -6.01 -6.21
N TYR A 224 -5.60 -6.32 -7.26
CA TYR A 224 -5.62 -7.27 -8.39
C TYR A 224 -4.46 -7.40 -9.44
N ASN A 225 -4.12 -8.59 -10.17
CA ASN A 225 -3.72 -8.92 -11.55
C ASN A 225 -3.06 -10.31 -11.88
N SER A 226 -3.15 -10.86 -13.14
CA SER A 226 -3.23 -12.28 -13.35
C SER A 226 -2.47 -13.01 -14.51
N ARG A 227 -1.23 -13.22 -14.62
CA ARG A 227 -0.62 -14.36 -15.37
C ARG A 227 0.84 -14.64 -15.09
N ASN A 228 1.49 -13.77 -14.35
CA ASN A 228 2.88 -14.00 -13.98
C ASN A 228 2.93 -14.76 -12.65
N VAL A 229 3.33 -16.02 -12.67
CA VAL A 229 3.41 -16.86 -11.45
C VAL A 229 4.26 -16.19 -10.36
N LYS A 230 5.36 -15.52 -10.72
CA LYS A 230 6.21 -14.80 -9.76
C LYS A 230 5.46 -13.62 -9.12
N PHE A 231 4.73 -12.88 -9.93
CA PHE A 231 3.89 -11.79 -9.43
C PHE A 231 2.81 -12.31 -8.47
N TRP A 232 2.17 -13.45 -8.79
CA TRP A 232 1.22 -14.07 -7.88
C TRP A 232 1.85 -14.59 -6.59
N MET A 233 3.05 -15.10 -6.64
CA MET A 233 3.80 -15.47 -5.43
C MET A 233 4.08 -14.23 -4.56
N ILE A 234 4.46 -13.12 -5.16
CA ILE A 234 4.65 -11.83 -4.49
C ILE A 234 3.33 -11.34 -3.87
N CYS A 235 2.24 -11.34 -4.66
CA CYS A 235 0.92 -10.95 -4.20
C CYS A 235 0.42 -11.83 -3.04
N LEU A 236 0.59 -13.14 -3.15
CA LEU A 236 0.16 -14.08 -2.12
C LEU A 236 0.93 -13.88 -0.82
N THR A 237 2.27 -13.76 -0.90
CA THR A 237 3.10 -13.52 0.30
C THR A 237 2.79 -12.18 0.94
N TYR A 238 2.62 -11.12 0.15
CA TYR A 238 2.21 -9.81 0.64
C TYR A 238 0.81 -9.85 1.28
N GLY A 239 -0.16 -10.44 0.58
CA GLY A 239 -1.55 -10.48 1.01
C GLY A 239 -1.78 -11.32 2.25
N VAL A 240 -1.17 -12.50 2.31
CA VAL A 240 -1.35 -13.41 3.46
C VAL A 240 -0.66 -12.85 4.70
N SER A 241 0.57 -12.34 4.58
CA SER A 241 1.30 -11.88 5.76
C SER A 241 0.87 -10.49 6.23
N LEU A 242 0.91 -9.49 5.34
CA LEU A 242 0.59 -8.12 5.71
C LEU A 242 -0.91 -7.87 5.82
N GLY A 243 -1.74 -8.57 5.04
CA GLY A 243 -3.18 -8.51 5.20
C GLY A 243 -3.62 -8.97 6.58
N VAL A 244 -3.12 -10.12 7.02
CA VAL A 244 -3.38 -10.63 8.38
C VAL A 244 -2.74 -9.73 9.43
N TYR A 245 -1.50 -9.25 9.23
CA TYR A 245 -0.82 -8.37 10.17
C TYR A 245 -1.56 -7.04 10.39
N ASN A 246 -2.00 -6.38 9.33
CA ASN A 246 -2.71 -5.11 9.42
C ASN A 246 -4.02 -5.25 10.20
N CYS A 247 -4.75 -6.34 9.96
CA CYS A 247 -5.98 -6.63 10.68
C CYS A 247 -5.74 -7.07 12.11
N TRP A 248 -4.72 -7.88 12.36
CA TRP A 248 -4.28 -8.25 13.71
C TRP A 248 -3.88 -7.00 14.52
N GLN A 249 -3.19 -6.06 13.91
CA GLN A 249 -2.83 -4.81 14.57
C GLN A 249 -4.06 -3.94 14.89
N SER A 250 -5.10 -3.97 14.05
CA SER A 250 -6.33 -3.20 14.30
C SER A 250 -7.20 -3.77 15.43
N VAL A 251 -7.00 -5.02 15.81
CA VAL A 251 -7.72 -5.69 16.90
C VAL A 251 -6.82 -5.97 18.11
N LEU A 252 -5.70 -5.30 18.19
CA LEU A 252 -4.68 -5.50 19.22
C LEU A 252 -5.22 -5.31 20.64
N ASP A 253 -6.12 -4.37 20.83
CA ASP A 253 -6.81 -4.13 22.09
C ASP A 253 -7.70 -5.30 22.50
N VAL A 254 -8.46 -5.88 21.57
CA VAL A 254 -9.28 -7.08 21.80
C VAL A 254 -8.39 -8.25 22.25
N ILE A 255 -7.20 -8.38 21.67
CA ILE A 255 -6.19 -9.39 22.06
C ILE A 255 -5.67 -9.14 23.48
N LEU A 256 -5.48 -7.87 23.85
CA LEU A 256 -4.88 -7.47 25.13
C LEU A 256 -5.89 -7.39 26.27
N LYS A 257 -7.15 -7.12 26.00
CA LYS A 257 -8.25 -6.98 26.97
C LYS A 257 -8.36 -8.18 27.95
N PRO A 258 -8.29 -9.47 27.53
CA PRO A 258 -8.32 -10.61 28.44
C PRO A 258 -7.13 -10.69 29.42
N HIS A 259 -6.05 -9.94 29.14
CA HIS A 259 -4.82 -9.91 29.94
C HIS A 259 -4.77 -8.71 30.91
N GLY A 260 -5.89 -7.98 31.07
CA GLY A 260 -6.03 -6.87 32.02
C GLY A 260 -5.35 -5.57 31.58
N ILE A 261 -4.99 -5.44 30.29
CA ILE A 261 -4.43 -4.21 29.71
C ILE A 261 -5.58 -3.30 29.31
N SER A 262 -5.51 -2.04 29.72
CA SER A 262 -6.54 -1.05 29.42
C SER A 262 -6.52 -0.66 27.93
N GLU A 263 -7.66 -0.21 27.43
CA GLU A 263 -7.81 0.27 26.05
C GLU A 263 -6.86 1.45 25.75
N ASP A 264 -6.66 2.34 26.72
CA ASP A 264 -5.74 3.48 26.62
C ASP A 264 -4.29 3.00 26.47
N GLU A 265 -3.85 2.01 27.26
CA GLU A 265 -2.52 1.41 27.13
C GLU A 265 -2.35 0.70 25.79
N ALA A 266 -3.36 -0.04 25.32
CA ALA A 266 -3.37 -0.68 24.01
C ALA A 266 -3.31 0.35 22.87
N GLY A 267 -4.01 1.47 22.99
CA GLY A 267 -3.95 2.59 22.07
C GLY A 267 -2.55 3.20 21.96
N TRP A 268 -1.91 3.48 23.09
CA TRP A 268 -0.53 3.98 23.13
C TRP A 268 0.46 2.96 22.53
N LEU A 269 0.27 1.69 22.81
CA LEU A 269 1.09 0.62 22.25
C LEU A 269 0.95 0.56 20.72
N GLY A 270 -0.27 0.63 20.20
CA GLY A 270 -0.55 0.73 18.77
C GLY A 270 0.12 1.94 18.13
N PHE A 271 0.05 3.10 18.77
CA PHE A 271 0.67 4.33 18.29
C PHE A 271 2.20 4.22 18.23
N TYR A 272 2.86 3.82 19.33
CA TYR A 272 4.32 3.69 19.33
C TYR A 272 4.82 2.64 18.32
N SER A 273 4.09 1.54 18.16
CA SER A 273 4.43 0.52 17.18
C SER A 273 4.35 1.05 15.75
N LEU A 274 3.32 1.83 15.41
CA LEU A 274 3.17 2.46 14.09
C LEU A 274 4.28 3.49 13.83
N VAL A 275 4.58 4.36 14.79
CA VAL A 275 5.65 5.37 14.65
C VAL A 275 7.00 4.69 14.43
N ALA A 276 7.31 3.67 15.21
CA ALA A 276 8.55 2.90 15.05
C ALA A 276 8.61 2.18 13.68
N GLY A 277 7.50 1.56 13.27
CA GLY A 277 7.36 0.97 11.95
C GLY A 277 7.61 1.97 10.83
N CYS A 278 7.02 3.18 10.90
CA CYS A 278 7.24 4.25 9.94
C CYS A 278 8.72 4.66 9.82
N ILE A 279 9.41 4.84 10.96
CA ILE A 279 10.83 5.21 10.97
C ILE A 279 11.68 4.15 10.27
N ILE A 280 11.45 2.88 10.59
CA ILE A 280 12.21 1.78 9.97
C ILE A 280 11.82 1.60 8.51
N THR A 281 10.56 1.80 8.13
CA THR A 281 10.14 1.76 6.73
C THR A 281 10.90 2.77 5.87
N LEU A 282 11.14 3.99 6.36
CA LEU A 282 11.96 4.98 5.65
C LEU A 282 13.42 4.52 5.51
N ALA A 283 13.99 3.94 6.56
CA ALA A 283 15.33 3.40 6.51
C ALA A 283 15.42 2.24 5.50
N VAL A 284 14.51 1.28 5.58
CA VAL A 284 14.45 0.12 4.67
C VAL A 284 14.24 0.55 3.22
N ALA A 285 13.37 1.52 2.95
CA ALA A 285 13.16 2.07 1.61
C ALA A 285 14.46 2.65 1.05
N LYS A 286 15.20 3.44 1.84
CA LYS A 286 16.48 4.00 1.44
C LYS A 286 17.57 2.93 1.23
N PHE A 287 17.58 1.88 2.05
CA PHE A 287 18.47 0.73 1.84
C PHE A 287 18.07 -0.06 0.59
N ALA A 288 16.80 -0.19 0.29
CA ALA A 288 16.31 -0.84 -0.93
C ALA A 288 16.81 -0.12 -2.19
N ASP A 289 16.83 1.22 -2.20
CA ASP A 289 17.38 2.01 -3.31
C ASP A 289 18.89 1.74 -3.53
N VAL A 290 19.64 1.50 -2.44
CA VAL A 290 21.09 1.22 -2.50
C VAL A 290 21.40 -0.24 -2.87
N PHE A 291 20.59 -1.18 -2.41
CA PHE A 291 20.78 -2.63 -2.57
C PHE A 291 19.65 -3.26 -3.40
N ALA A 292 19.22 -2.59 -4.46
CA ALA A 292 18.07 -2.96 -5.27
C ALA A 292 18.06 -4.44 -5.73
N LYS A 293 19.22 -5.07 -5.93
CA LYS A 293 19.36 -6.47 -6.39
C LYS A 293 19.27 -7.53 -5.28
N HIS A 294 18.84 -7.19 -4.06
CA HIS A 294 18.78 -8.13 -2.92
C HIS A 294 17.50 -8.02 -2.09
N MET A 295 16.40 -7.57 -2.69
CA MET A 295 15.13 -7.31 -2.00
C MET A 295 14.56 -8.54 -1.28
N ARG A 296 14.68 -9.72 -1.90
CA ARG A 296 14.26 -11.00 -1.31
C ARG A 296 15.00 -11.31 -0.01
N LEU A 297 16.30 -11.08 0.04
CA LEU A 297 17.10 -11.33 1.24
C LEU A 297 16.65 -10.40 2.38
N PHE A 298 16.41 -9.12 2.09
CA PHE A 298 15.87 -8.19 3.07
C PHE A 298 14.50 -8.63 3.58
N LEU A 299 13.58 -9.04 2.70
CA LEU A 299 12.29 -9.58 3.10
C LEU A 299 12.43 -10.79 4.02
N LEU A 300 13.31 -11.74 3.71
CA LEU A 300 13.55 -12.91 4.56
C LEU A 300 14.04 -12.53 5.96
N ILE A 301 14.99 -11.59 6.06
CA ILE A 301 15.48 -11.10 7.35
C ILE A 301 14.34 -10.46 8.16
N LEU A 302 13.54 -9.62 7.51
CA LEU A 302 12.40 -8.95 8.15
C LEU A 302 11.34 -9.96 8.63
N TYR A 303 11.05 -11.00 7.84
CA TYR A 303 10.09 -12.04 8.22
C TYR A 303 10.59 -12.91 9.39
N ILE A 304 11.86 -13.28 9.40
CA ILE A 304 12.47 -14.03 10.50
C ILE A 304 12.43 -13.20 11.79
N GLY A 305 12.78 -11.91 11.70
CA GLY A 305 12.68 -10.98 12.83
C GLY A 305 11.24 -10.80 13.31
N GLY A 306 10.28 -10.68 12.39
CA GLY A 306 8.85 -10.61 12.68
C GLY A 306 8.33 -11.86 13.38
N CYS A 307 8.67 -13.06 12.90
CA CYS A 307 8.34 -14.31 13.58
C CYS A 307 8.89 -14.35 15.00
N GLY A 308 10.15 -14.00 15.20
CA GLY A 308 10.78 -13.97 16.52
C GLY A 308 10.09 -13.02 17.49
N SER A 309 9.74 -11.81 17.02
CA SER A 309 9.03 -10.81 17.83
C SER A 309 7.62 -11.27 18.20
N LEU A 310 6.89 -11.87 17.26
CA LEU A 310 5.54 -12.38 17.48
C LEU A 310 5.52 -13.58 18.42
N VAL A 311 6.49 -14.48 18.30
CA VAL A 311 6.67 -15.62 19.24
C VAL A 311 6.95 -15.08 20.63
N TRP A 312 7.82 -14.10 20.78
CA TRP A 312 8.10 -13.46 22.07
C TRP A 312 6.84 -12.84 22.66
N PHE A 313 6.09 -12.05 21.89
CA PHE A 313 4.81 -11.48 22.30
C PHE A 313 3.81 -12.55 22.76
N THR A 314 3.66 -13.62 21.97
CA THR A 314 2.72 -14.71 22.27
C THR A 314 3.08 -15.42 23.59
N PHE A 315 4.37 -15.67 23.85
CA PHE A 315 4.81 -16.29 25.12
C PHE A 315 4.64 -15.37 26.34
N LEU A 316 4.74 -14.05 26.16
CA LEU A 316 4.40 -13.09 27.22
C LEU A 316 2.93 -13.17 27.58
N LEU A 317 2.03 -13.23 26.59
CA LEU A 317 0.58 -13.36 26.84
C LEU A 317 0.18 -14.71 27.43
N LEU A 318 0.88 -15.80 27.08
CA LEU A 318 0.65 -17.12 27.66
C LEU A 318 1.17 -17.25 29.10
N GLY A 319 1.87 -16.23 29.63
CA GLY A 319 2.43 -16.24 30.99
C GLY A 319 3.61 -17.21 31.16
N THR A 320 4.19 -17.75 30.08
CA THR A 320 5.37 -18.63 30.13
C THR A 320 6.65 -17.86 30.45
N ILE A 321 6.65 -16.56 30.15
CA ILE A 321 7.73 -15.63 30.49
C ILE A 321 7.15 -14.58 31.42
N HIS A 322 7.93 -14.15 32.42
CA HIS A 322 7.49 -13.08 33.33
C HIS A 322 7.19 -11.81 32.52
N SER A 323 5.92 -11.44 32.47
CA SER A 323 5.45 -10.31 31.69
C SER A 323 5.75 -8.98 32.41
N SER A 324 6.46 -8.10 31.72
CA SER A 324 6.61 -6.68 32.08
C SER A 324 6.00 -5.83 30.98
N THR A 325 5.39 -4.71 31.35
CA THR A 325 4.85 -3.74 30.39
C THR A 325 5.89 -3.34 29.35
N VAL A 326 7.14 -3.15 29.75
CA VAL A 326 8.24 -2.83 28.83
C VAL A 326 8.48 -3.93 27.80
N GLN A 327 8.47 -5.20 28.21
CA GLN A 327 8.67 -6.34 27.29
C GLN A 327 7.52 -6.45 26.30
N LEU A 328 6.30 -6.19 26.75
CA LEU A 328 5.12 -6.17 25.89
C LEU A 328 5.24 -5.08 24.81
N TYR A 329 5.58 -3.86 25.21
CA TYR A 329 5.81 -2.75 24.28
C TYR A 329 6.93 -3.08 23.27
N MET A 330 8.06 -3.57 23.75
CA MET A 330 9.20 -3.89 22.90
C MET A 330 8.88 -4.98 21.87
N SER A 331 8.15 -6.03 22.26
CA SER A 331 7.80 -7.13 21.35
C SER A 331 6.90 -6.66 20.19
N ILE A 332 5.91 -5.81 20.46
CA ILE A 332 5.00 -5.29 19.43
C ILE A 332 5.68 -4.21 18.57
N ILE A 333 6.47 -3.33 19.19
CA ILE A 333 7.26 -2.33 18.44
C ILE A 333 8.20 -3.03 17.46
N LEU A 334 8.93 -4.05 17.90
CA LEU A 334 9.83 -4.83 17.02
C LEU A 334 9.05 -5.55 15.92
N LEU A 335 7.88 -6.14 16.24
CA LEU A 335 7.02 -6.75 15.24
C LEU A 335 6.63 -5.75 14.14
N SER A 336 6.19 -4.55 14.54
CA SER A 336 5.82 -3.49 13.61
C SER A 336 7.01 -2.98 12.79
N MET A 337 8.18 -2.86 13.42
CA MET A 337 9.42 -2.49 12.72
C MET A 337 9.79 -3.51 11.64
N PHE A 338 9.65 -4.80 11.91
CA PHE A 338 9.97 -5.84 10.95
C PHE A 338 8.91 -5.99 9.86
N LEU A 339 7.63 -6.14 10.20
CA LEU A 339 6.58 -6.39 9.23
C LEU A 339 6.12 -5.12 8.51
N GLY A 340 5.92 -4.01 9.23
CA GLY A 340 5.48 -2.75 8.63
C GLY A 340 6.42 -2.21 7.56
N SER A 341 7.72 -2.49 7.69
CA SER A 341 8.74 -2.04 6.73
C SER A 341 8.84 -2.89 5.46
N THR A 342 8.09 -3.97 5.33
CA THR A 342 8.16 -4.85 4.14
C THR A 342 7.41 -4.28 2.93
N SER A 343 6.41 -3.42 3.13
CA SER A 343 5.54 -2.89 2.06
C SER A 343 6.29 -2.27 0.88
N PRO A 344 7.24 -1.34 1.05
CA PRO A 344 7.94 -0.73 -0.09
C PRO A 344 8.76 -1.77 -0.89
N LEU A 345 9.34 -2.77 -0.23
CA LEU A 345 10.05 -3.85 -0.90
C LEU A 345 9.13 -4.68 -1.78
N TYR A 346 7.91 -4.97 -1.30
CA TYR A 346 6.92 -5.70 -2.09
C TYR A 346 6.42 -4.90 -3.28
N PHE A 347 6.17 -3.59 -3.12
CA PHE A 347 5.76 -2.73 -4.21
C PHE A 347 6.82 -2.68 -5.31
N GLU A 348 8.08 -2.49 -4.94
CA GLU A 348 9.18 -2.44 -5.90
C GLU A 348 9.37 -3.80 -6.59
N MET A 349 9.41 -4.89 -5.83
CA MET A 349 9.57 -6.24 -6.36
C MET A 349 8.40 -6.67 -7.28
N ALA A 350 7.19 -6.18 -7.02
CA ALA A 350 6.04 -6.40 -7.87
C ALA A 350 6.16 -5.64 -9.19
N CYS A 351 6.60 -4.38 -9.16
CA CYS A 351 6.84 -3.56 -10.35
C CYS A 351 7.94 -4.17 -11.24
N GLU A 352 9.03 -4.64 -10.64
CA GLU A 352 10.11 -5.33 -11.37
C GLU A 352 9.61 -6.64 -12.04
N ALA A 353 8.79 -7.40 -11.31
CA ALA A 353 8.27 -8.69 -11.83
C ALA A 353 7.25 -8.54 -12.95
N THR A 354 6.59 -7.39 -13.07
CA THR A 354 5.51 -7.15 -14.04
C THR A 354 5.88 -6.23 -15.18
N TYR A 355 7.08 -5.65 -15.16
CA TYR A 355 7.52 -4.78 -16.26
C TYR A 355 7.30 -5.43 -17.63
N PRO A 356 6.72 -4.72 -18.65
CA PRO A 356 6.43 -3.28 -18.74
C PRO A 356 4.99 -2.88 -18.35
N VAL A 357 4.31 -3.65 -17.52
CA VAL A 357 2.95 -3.31 -17.06
C VAL A 357 2.97 -2.03 -16.21
N ALA A 358 1.91 -1.22 -16.31
CA ALA A 358 1.79 0.01 -15.54
C ALA A 358 1.85 -0.23 -14.02
N GLU A 359 2.77 0.44 -13.33
CA GLU A 359 3.06 0.30 -11.89
C GLU A 359 1.80 0.48 -11.03
N GLY A 360 0.94 1.43 -11.41
CA GLY A 360 -0.33 1.68 -10.72
C GLY A 360 -1.25 0.47 -10.73
N VAL A 361 -1.38 -0.22 -11.86
CA VAL A 361 -2.20 -1.43 -11.99
C VAL A 361 -1.60 -2.57 -11.16
N THR A 362 -0.29 -2.78 -11.27
CA THR A 362 0.43 -3.80 -10.50
C THR A 362 0.21 -3.66 -9.00
N ASN A 363 0.37 -2.43 -8.49
CA ASN A 363 0.27 -2.18 -7.05
C ASN A 363 -1.17 -2.13 -6.53
N LEU A 364 -2.13 -1.76 -7.38
CA LEU A 364 -3.54 -1.96 -7.08
C LEU A 364 -3.87 -3.45 -6.87
N VAL A 365 -3.29 -4.32 -7.66
CA VAL A 365 -3.41 -5.77 -7.54
C VAL A 365 -2.80 -6.29 -6.25
N LEU A 366 -1.58 -5.89 -5.97
CA LEU A 366 -0.87 -6.28 -4.76
C LEU A 366 -1.70 -5.93 -3.51
N THR A 367 -2.21 -4.71 -3.47
CA THR A 367 -3.05 -4.24 -2.38
C THR A 367 -4.40 -4.97 -2.31
N LEU A 368 -4.98 -5.51 -3.40
CA LEU A 368 -6.20 -6.33 -3.39
C LEU A 368 -5.98 -7.64 -2.64
N VAL A 369 -4.94 -8.32 -2.96
CA VAL A 369 -4.66 -9.60 -2.30
C VAL A 369 -4.39 -9.38 -0.82
N ASN A 370 -3.71 -8.28 -0.47
CA ASN A 370 -3.50 -7.87 0.92
C ASN A 370 -4.82 -7.72 1.68
N ASN A 371 -5.78 -7.08 1.09
CA ASN A 371 -7.06 -6.85 1.74
C ASN A 371 -7.98 -8.07 1.73
N ILE A 372 -7.91 -8.92 0.71
CA ILE A 372 -8.58 -10.24 0.76
C ILE A 372 -8.04 -11.05 1.96
N GLY A 373 -6.72 -11.06 2.16
CA GLY A 373 -6.11 -11.70 3.33
C GLY A 373 -6.62 -11.13 4.66
N GLY A 374 -6.68 -9.81 4.75
CA GLY A 374 -7.24 -9.12 5.91
C GLY A 374 -8.73 -9.39 6.13
N LEU A 375 -9.53 -9.36 5.05
CA LEU A 375 -10.96 -9.65 5.12
C LEU A 375 -11.23 -11.07 5.64
N ILE A 376 -10.49 -12.06 5.16
CA ILE A 376 -10.62 -13.44 5.65
C ILE A 376 -10.36 -13.50 7.15
N PHE A 377 -9.31 -12.84 7.64
CA PHE A 377 -8.99 -12.79 9.07
C PHE A 377 -10.13 -12.15 9.88
N LEU A 378 -10.65 -10.99 9.46
CA LEU A 378 -11.74 -10.29 10.15
C LEU A 378 -13.07 -11.07 10.11
N VAL A 379 -13.40 -11.74 9.00
CA VAL A 379 -14.59 -12.58 8.89
C VAL A 379 -14.53 -13.76 9.89
N VAL A 380 -13.36 -14.35 10.06
CA VAL A 380 -13.17 -15.41 11.08
C VAL A 380 -13.38 -14.85 12.49
N GLN A 381 -12.91 -13.64 12.76
CA GLN A 381 -13.09 -12.98 14.05
C GLN A 381 -14.56 -12.69 14.38
N MET A 382 -15.42 -12.48 13.37
CA MET A 382 -16.87 -12.28 13.58
C MET A 382 -17.61 -13.54 14.08
N VAL A 383 -16.97 -14.71 14.11
CA VAL A 383 -17.61 -15.95 14.60
C VAL A 383 -17.82 -15.86 16.11
N PRO A 384 -19.07 -15.96 16.59
CA PRO A 384 -19.37 -15.84 18.03
C PRO A 384 -18.57 -16.85 18.86
N HIS A 385 -18.03 -16.39 19.97
CA HIS A 385 -17.30 -17.22 20.95
C HIS A 385 -15.99 -17.85 20.47
N ILE A 386 -15.40 -17.40 19.34
CA ILE A 386 -14.12 -17.94 18.85
C ILE A 386 -12.95 -17.63 19.79
N GLY A 387 -13.05 -16.54 20.57
CA GLY A 387 -11.99 -16.06 21.46
C GLY A 387 -10.81 -15.46 20.67
N THR A 388 -9.79 -14.97 21.38
CA THR A 388 -8.64 -14.25 20.78
C THR A 388 -7.37 -15.09 20.66
N LYS A 389 -7.33 -16.29 21.25
CA LYS A 389 -6.11 -17.12 21.31
C LYS A 389 -5.58 -17.57 19.94
N TRP A 390 -6.45 -17.70 18.94
CA TRP A 390 -6.10 -18.16 17.60
C TRP A 390 -5.37 -17.08 16.78
N GLU A 391 -5.58 -15.80 17.08
CA GLU A 391 -5.16 -14.64 16.28
C GLU A 391 -3.65 -14.56 16.14
N ASN A 392 -2.91 -14.70 17.25
CA ASN A 392 -1.45 -14.70 17.26
C ASN A 392 -0.88 -15.90 16.50
N TRP A 393 -1.48 -17.08 16.65
CA TRP A 393 -1.06 -18.28 15.92
C TRP A 393 -1.38 -18.20 14.44
N CYS A 394 -2.51 -17.59 14.08
CA CYS A 394 -2.87 -17.32 12.70
C CYS A 394 -1.86 -16.39 12.03
N LEU A 395 -1.52 -15.27 12.66
CA LEU A 395 -0.50 -14.35 12.17
C LEU A 395 0.87 -15.04 12.05
N LEU A 396 1.27 -15.81 13.07
CA LEU A 396 2.53 -16.54 13.04
C LEU A 396 2.56 -17.56 11.89
N GLY A 397 1.48 -18.30 11.71
CA GLY A 397 1.32 -19.25 10.59
C GLY A 397 1.36 -18.55 9.23
N ALA A 398 0.70 -17.40 9.10
CA ALA A 398 0.70 -16.60 7.89
C ALA A 398 2.11 -16.12 7.50
N ILE A 399 2.87 -15.59 8.46
CA ILE A 399 4.25 -15.12 8.23
C ILE A 399 5.16 -16.32 7.92
N ALA A 400 5.10 -17.38 8.74
CA ALA A 400 5.94 -18.56 8.57
C ALA A 400 5.70 -19.29 7.25
N ALA A 401 4.45 -19.36 6.79
CA ALA A 401 4.11 -19.96 5.49
C ALA A 401 4.65 -19.16 4.29
N CYS A 402 4.86 -17.86 4.46
CA CYS A 402 5.43 -17.02 3.40
C CYS A 402 6.95 -17.19 3.25
N ILE A 403 7.67 -17.59 4.31
CA ILE A 403 9.13 -17.75 4.26
C ILE A 403 9.57 -18.77 3.19
N PRO A 404 9.04 -19.99 3.12
CA PRO A 404 9.40 -20.92 2.05
C PRO A 404 9.10 -20.37 0.64
N VAL A 405 7.97 -19.70 0.47
CA VAL A 405 7.59 -19.10 -0.83
C VAL A 405 8.61 -18.05 -1.25
N LEU A 406 9.06 -17.19 -0.32
CA LEU A 406 10.10 -16.20 -0.57
C LEU A 406 11.47 -16.85 -0.88
N VAL A 407 11.80 -17.97 -0.24
CA VAL A 407 13.07 -18.70 -0.52
C VAL A 407 13.08 -19.24 -1.96
N PHE A 408 11.96 -19.73 -2.48
CA PHE A 408 11.85 -20.23 -3.85
C PHE A 408 11.61 -19.15 -4.90
N LEU A 409 11.28 -17.92 -4.49
CA LEU A 409 11.06 -16.81 -5.40
C LEU A 409 12.37 -16.41 -6.08
N LYS A 410 12.41 -16.49 -7.42
CA LYS A 410 13.53 -15.99 -8.22
C LYS A 410 13.30 -14.52 -8.55
N GLU A 411 14.21 -13.67 -8.09
CA GLU A 411 14.19 -12.24 -8.41
C GLU A 411 14.50 -12.03 -9.90
N ASN A 412 13.78 -11.08 -10.50
CA ASN A 412 14.06 -10.54 -11.83
C ASN A 412 14.00 -9.02 -11.70
N TYR A 413 14.98 -8.34 -12.23
CA TYR A 413 15.14 -6.89 -12.16
C TYR A 413 15.09 -6.29 -13.58
N ASN A 414 13.99 -6.56 -14.29
CA ASN A 414 13.84 -6.23 -15.71
C ASN A 414 13.87 -4.72 -15.96
N ARG A 415 13.27 -3.93 -15.07
CA ARG A 415 13.25 -2.46 -15.16
C ARG A 415 14.62 -1.88 -14.84
N LEU A 416 15.23 -2.35 -13.74
CA LEU A 416 16.53 -1.88 -13.27
C LEU A 416 17.63 -2.16 -14.29
N GLU A 417 17.61 -3.31 -14.97
CA GLU A 417 18.58 -3.66 -16.02
C GLU A 417 18.49 -2.73 -17.24
N ILE A 418 17.29 -2.25 -17.56
CA ILE A 418 17.10 -1.27 -18.65
C ILE A 418 17.59 0.10 -18.21
N ASP A 419 17.20 0.58 -17.04
CA ASP A 419 17.64 1.85 -16.47
C ASP A 419 19.19 1.90 -16.37
N GLU A 420 19.86 0.81 -15.93
CA GLU A 420 21.33 0.71 -15.89
C GLU A 420 21.97 0.73 -17.30
N THR A 421 21.31 0.13 -18.27
CA THR A 421 21.81 0.10 -19.64
C THR A 421 21.75 1.48 -20.29
N GLU A 422 20.68 2.21 -20.06
CA GLU A 422 20.52 3.59 -20.55
C GLU A 422 21.57 4.54 -19.94
N ILE A 423 21.78 4.46 -18.62
CA ILE A 423 22.80 5.30 -17.96
C ILE A 423 24.21 5.01 -18.50
N ASN A 424 24.55 3.77 -18.81
CA ASN A 424 25.85 3.39 -19.36
C ASN A 424 26.04 3.83 -20.83
N VAL A 425 24.98 3.95 -21.60
CA VAL A 425 25.03 4.46 -22.98
C VAL A 425 25.28 5.97 -23.01
N ASP A 426 24.70 6.71 -22.04
CA ASP A 426 24.87 8.17 -21.96
C ASP A 426 26.22 8.61 -21.36
N SER A 427 26.91 7.71 -20.66
CA SER A 427 28.22 7.97 -20.04
C SER A 427 29.42 7.71 -20.99
N ASN A 428 29.19 7.13 -22.19
CA ASN A 428 30.18 6.88 -23.23
C ASN A 428 29.93 7.75 -24.49
#